data_f28c80602bb10b052684fa1d4b8ed845
#
_entry.id   f28c80602bb10b052684fa1d4b8ed845
#
_cell.length_a   1.000
_cell.length_b   1.000
_cell.length_c   1.000
_cell.angle_alpha   90.00
_cell.angle_beta   90.00
_cell.angle_gamma   90.00
#
_symmetry.space_group_name_H-M   'P 1'
#
loop_
_entity.id
_entity.type
_entity.pdbx_description
1 polymer ?
#
loop_
_entity_poly.entity_id
_entity_poly.type
_entity_poly.pdbx_seq_one_letter_code
_entity_poly.pdbx_strand_id
1 'polypeptide(L)'
;MIIVGDIGNSETKVCLVNSKKKIIKRINFDTKKMSFKLLKRELSSLKLKNKDITKCLFCSVVPRSFYQIKKFFKKTYKINCHELKKLKLNKILNIKVNYKQIGSDRLANAISVINDKDNFIILDFGTATTFDVLIKNNYWGGVIAPGVKLSLNTLVNKATLIPNINLKKTNKVVGSN
;
A
#
# COMPACT_ATOMS: atom_id res chain seq x y z
N MET A 1 6.05 20.19 -2.62
CA MET A 1 5.16 19.01 -2.82
C MET A 1 5.84 17.75 -2.30
N ILE A 2 5.09 16.72 -1.95
CA ILE A 2 5.60 15.44 -1.46
C ILE A 2 5.13 14.35 -2.42
N ILE A 3 6.00 13.41 -2.75
CA ILE A 3 5.65 12.17 -3.43
C ILE A 3 5.49 11.08 -2.35
N VAL A 4 4.35 10.43 -2.35
CA VAL A 4 4.11 9.24 -1.53
C VAL A 4 3.65 8.10 -2.42
N GLY A 5 3.97 6.87 -2.05
CA GLY A 5 3.54 5.72 -2.83
C GLY A 5 3.47 4.43 -2.03
N ASP A 6 2.70 3.52 -2.61
CA ASP A 6 2.54 2.16 -2.13
C ASP A 6 2.91 1.19 -3.25
N ILE A 7 3.84 0.29 -2.97
CA ILE A 7 4.35 -0.72 -3.91
C ILE A 7 3.90 -2.09 -3.43
N GLY A 8 2.71 -2.47 -3.86
CA GLY A 8 2.15 -3.80 -3.64
C GLY A 8 2.65 -4.83 -4.66
N ASN A 9 2.32 -6.11 -4.44
CA ASN A 9 2.72 -7.20 -5.35
C ASN A 9 2.08 -7.07 -6.75
N SER A 10 0.87 -6.57 -6.84
CA SER A 10 0.11 -6.46 -8.10
C SER A 10 0.16 -5.04 -8.67
N GLU A 11 -0.05 -4.04 -7.83
CA GLU A 11 -0.21 -2.66 -8.23
C GLU A 11 0.73 -1.75 -7.45
N THR A 12 1.28 -0.75 -8.14
CA THR A 12 2.00 0.38 -7.54
C THR A 12 1.16 1.63 -7.67
N LYS A 13 0.95 2.31 -6.55
CA LYS A 13 0.23 3.59 -6.46
C LYS A 13 1.22 4.70 -6.14
N VAL A 14 1.17 5.80 -6.88
CA VAL A 14 1.99 6.99 -6.62
C VAL A 14 1.11 8.21 -6.54
N CYS A 15 1.23 8.97 -5.47
CA CYS A 15 0.45 10.17 -5.23
C CYS A 15 1.35 11.39 -5.11
N LEU A 16 0.92 12.48 -5.72
CA LEU A 16 1.46 13.82 -5.51
C LEU A 16 0.61 14.52 -4.44
N VAL A 17 1.26 15.00 -3.40
CA VAL A 17 0.61 15.63 -2.24
C VAL A 17 1.12 17.05 -2.06
N ASN A 18 0.22 18.01 -1.84
CA ASN A 18 0.55 19.42 -1.62
C ASN A 18 0.95 19.73 -0.16
N SER A 19 1.31 20.98 0.12
CA SER A 19 1.67 21.45 1.46
C SER A 19 0.52 21.32 2.48
N LYS A 20 -0.74 21.36 2.01
CA LYS A 20 -1.95 21.16 2.83
C LYS A 20 -2.30 19.69 3.04
N LYS A 21 -1.39 18.75 2.72
CA LYS A 21 -1.56 17.28 2.82
C LYS A 21 -2.70 16.71 1.97
N LYS A 22 -3.17 17.43 0.93
CA LYS A 22 -4.18 16.94 0.00
C LYS A 22 -3.52 16.26 -1.20
N ILE A 23 -4.08 15.13 -1.63
CA ILE A 23 -3.67 14.44 -2.85
C ILE A 23 -4.10 15.29 -4.04
N ILE A 24 -3.14 15.75 -4.83
CA ILE A 24 -3.38 16.53 -6.07
C ILE A 24 -3.60 15.58 -7.24
N LYS A 25 -2.81 14.51 -7.30
CA LYS A 25 -2.86 13.53 -8.38
C LYS A 25 -2.45 12.15 -7.88
N ARG A 26 -3.10 11.13 -8.44
CA ARG A 26 -2.78 9.72 -8.23
C ARG A 26 -2.56 9.06 -9.58
N ILE A 27 -1.58 8.19 -9.64
CA ILE A 27 -1.34 7.27 -10.75
C ILE A 27 -1.15 5.86 -10.19
N ASN A 28 -1.64 4.89 -10.96
CA ASN A 28 -1.54 3.48 -10.63
C ASN A 28 -0.99 2.72 -11.84
N PHE A 29 -0.16 1.73 -11.61
CA PHE A 29 0.34 0.85 -12.66
C PHE A 29 0.73 -0.52 -12.11
N ASP A 30 0.79 -1.49 -13.00
CA ASP A 30 1.15 -2.87 -12.67
C ASP A 30 2.60 -2.93 -12.17
N THR A 31 2.78 -3.44 -10.95
CA THR A 31 4.10 -3.56 -10.31
C THR A 31 5.02 -4.51 -11.09
N LYS A 32 4.47 -5.58 -11.69
CA LYS A 32 5.25 -6.58 -12.44
C LYS A 32 5.86 -5.99 -13.72
N LYS A 33 5.23 -4.97 -14.30
CA LYS A 33 5.68 -4.28 -15.52
C LYS A 33 6.64 -3.12 -15.24
N MET A 34 7.03 -2.92 -13.97
CA MET A 34 7.87 -1.81 -13.58
C MET A 34 9.20 -1.80 -14.34
N SER A 35 9.46 -0.69 -14.98
CA SER A 35 10.69 -0.43 -15.72
C SER A 35 10.97 1.08 -15.75
N PHE A 36 12.19 1.49 -16.08
CA PHE A 36 12.52 2.92 -16.21
C PHE A 36 11.66 3.60 -17.27
N LYS A 37 11.38 2.93 -18.40
CA LYS A 37 10.50 3.43 -19.49
C LYS A 37 9.08 3.65 -18.98
N LEU A 38 8.51 2.67 -18.25
CA LEU A 38 7.18 2.78 -17.66
C LEU A 38 7.13 3.94 -16.66
N LEU A 39 8.08 4.02 -15.72
CA LEU A 39 8.13 5.10 -14.73
C LEU A 39 8.21 6.48 -15.39
N LYS A 40 9.02 6.63 -16.45
CA LYS A 40 9.12 7.88 -17.20
C LYS A 40 7.77 8.27 -17.83
N ARG A 41 7.06 7.30 -18.44
CA ARG A 41 5.75 7.51 -19.07
C ARG A 41 4.69 7.89 -18.03
N GLU A 42 4.52 7.07 -17.00
CA GLU A 42 3.45 7.26 -15.99
C GLU A 42 3.68 8.52 -15.16
N LEU A 43 4.92 8.75 -14.69
CA LEU A 43 5.23 9.89 -13.83
C LEU A 43 5.32 11.22 -14.61
N SER A 44 5.47 11.19 -15.95
CA SER A 44 5.40 12.40 -16.76
C SER A 44 4.07 13.14 -16.59
N SER A 45 3.00 12.39 -16.40
CA SER A 45 1.65 12.94 -16.16
C SER A 45 1.56 13.80 -14.90
N LEU A 46 2.46 13.61 -13.92
CA LEU A 46 2.50 14.42 -12.70
C LEU A 46 3.07 15.83 -12.94
N LYS A 47 3.65 16.10 -14.14
CA LYS A 47 4.27 17.39 -14.51
C LYS A 47 5.22 17.92 -13.43
N LEU A 48 6.04 17.03 -12.86
CA LEU A 48 6.94 17.35 -11.76
C LEU A 48 8.10 18.23 -12.21
N LYS A 49 8.35 19.29 -11.46
CA LYS A 49 9.59 20.08 -11.55
C LYS A 49 10.50 19.74 -10.35
N ASN A 50 11.80 19.64 -10.59
CA ASN A 50 12.76 19.24 -9.53
C ASN A 50 12.66 20.11 -8.27
N LYS A 51 12.43 21.42 -8.44
CA LYS A 51 12.36 22.40 -7.35
C LYS A 51 11.12 22.23 -6.46
N ASP A 52 10.07 21.56 -6.97
CA ASP A 52 8.79 21.48 -6.28
C ASP A 52 8.71 20.30 -5.32
N ILE A 53 9.54 19.26 -5.49
CA ILE A 53 9.47 18.06 -4.69
C ILE A 53 10.44 18.16 -3.52
N THR A 54 9.91 18.16 -2.31
CA THR A 54 10.71 18.27 -1.08
C THR A 54 11.01 16.92 -0.44
N LYS A 55 10.09 15.94 -0.57
CA LYS A 55 10.20 14.60 0.04
C LYS A 55 9.63 13.54 -0.86
N CYS A 56 10.19 12.32 -0.76
CA CYS A 56 9.73 11.14 -1.47
C CYS A 56 9.75 9.94 -0.52
N LEU A 57 8.54 9.39 -0.23
CA LEU A 57 8.35 8.31 0.74
C LEU A 57 7.46 7.22 0.14
N PHE A 58 7.90 5.97 0.27
CA PHE A 58 7.14 4.80 -0.17
C PHE A 58 7.01 3.77 0.94
N CYS A 59 5.87 3.10 1.02
CA CYS A 59 5.80 1.77 1.58
C CYS A 59 5.97 0.73 0.47
N SER A 60 6.62 -0.37 0.78
CA SER A 60 6.90 -1.39 -0.24
C SER A 60 7.00 -2.79 0.35
N VAL A 61 6.29 -3.73 -0.27
CA VAL A 61 6.44 -5.17 -0.04
C VAL A 61 7.22 -5.85 -1.17
N VAL A 62 7.70 -5.08 -2.16
CA VAL A 62 8.49 -5.55 -3.32
C VAL A 62 9.82 -4.80 -3.40
N PRO A 63 10.88 -5.27 -2.74
CA PRO A 63 12.17 -4.55 -2.65
C PRO A 63 12.80 -4.19 -3.99
N ARG A 64 12.71 -5.11 -4.98
CA ARG A 64 13.22 -4.87 -6.35
C ARG A 64 12.56 -3.67 -7.00
N SER A 65 11.23 -3.56 -6.89
CA SER A 65 10.46 -2.47 -7.47
C SER A 65 10.74 -1.15 -6.76
N PHE A 66 10.87 -1.16 -5.43
CA PHE A 66 11.30 0.02 -4.69
C PHE A 66 12.69 0.50 -5.14
N TYR A 67 13.65 -0.40 -5.34
CA TYR A 67 14.97 -0.04 -5.85
C TYR A 67 14.90 0.66 -7.21
N GLN A 68 14.06 0.18 -8.12
CA GLN A 68 13.86 0.81 -9.44
C GLN A 68 13.27 2.23 -9.32
N ILE A 69 12.26 2.43 -8.48
CA ILE A 69 11.66 3.74 -8.20
C ILE A 69 12.72 4.68 -7.58
N LYS A 70 13.43 4.21 -6.57
CA LYS A 70 14.50 4.99 -5.93
C LYS A 70 15.56 5.44 -6.93
N LYS A 71 16.03 4.53 -7.80
CA LYS A 71 16.99 4.84 -8.87
C LYS A 71 16.42 5.85 -9.87
N PHE A 72 15.15 5.70 -10.25
CA PHE A 72 14.47 6.60 -11.15
C PHE A 72 14.39 8.03 -10.59
N PHE A 73 13.88 8.21 -9.38
CA PHE A 73 13.79 9.54 -8.75
C PHE A 73 15.15 10.19 -8.53
N LYS A 74 16.16 9.39 -8.11
CA LYS A 74 17.53 9.90 -7.96
C LYS A 74 18.11 10.39 -9.28
N LYS A 75 17.93 9.59 -10.36
CA LYS A 75 18.50 9.94 -11.69
C LYS A 75 17.75 11.10 -12.34
N THR A 76 16.43 11.09 -12.30
CA THR A 76 15.59 12.03 -13.05
C THR A 76 15.36 13.34 -12.31
N TYR A 77 15.09 13.27 -10.99
CA TYR A 77 14.71 14.44 -10.18
C TYR A 77 15.75 14.84 -9.13
N LYS A 78 16.86 14.09 -9.01
CA LYS A 78 17.91 14.31 -8.00
C LYS A 78 17.40 14.19 -6.54
N ILE A 79 16.33 13.43 -6.32
CA ILE A 79 15.66 13.27 -5.02
C ILE A 79 15.93 11.89 -4.46
N ASN A 80 16.17 11.80 -3.15
CA ASN A 80 16.28 10.55 -2.44
C ASN A 80 14.87 10.06 -2.04
N CYS A 81 14.54 8.82 -2.44
CA CYS A 81 13.34 8.14 -1.95
C CYS A 81 13.66 7.35 -0.70
N HIS A 82 12.79 7.47 0.29
CA HIS A 82 12.86 6.72 1.54
C HIS A 82 11.80 5.61 1.54
N GLU A 83 12.16 4.49 2.13
CA GLU A 83 11.21 3.41 2.40
C GLU A 83 10.76 3.53 3.86
N LEU A 84 9.44 3.47 4.08
CA LEU A 84 8.81 3.73 5.37
C LEU A 84 9.42 2.87 6.49
N LYS A 85 9.55 1.58 6.26
CA LYS A 85 10.08 0.63 7.24
C LYS A 85 11.54 0.88 7.63
N LYS A 86 12.28 1.67 6.84
CA LYS A 86 13.68 2.08 7.15
C LYS A 86 13.76 3.35 7.98
N LEU A 87 12.65 3.97 8.28
CA LEU A 87 12.59 5.13 9.17
C LEU A 87 12.52 4.69 10.65
N LYS A 88 12.90 5.58 11.55
CA LYS A 88 12.82 5.33 13.01
C LYS A 88 11.37 5.48 13.48
N LEU A 89 10.55 4.45 13.26
CA LEU A 89 9.12 4.45 13.57
C LEU A 89 8.81 4.29 15.07
N ASN A 90 9.78 3.84 15.88
CA ASN A 90 9.63 3.66 17.32
C ASN A 90 9.28 4.93 18.10
N LYS A 91 9.46 6.11 17.50
CA LYS A 91 9.01 7.39 18.08
C LYS A 91 7.52 7.67 17.87
N ILE A 92 6.87 6.93 16.97
CA ILE A 92 5.48 7.15 16.59
C ILE A 92 4.62 5.94 17.00
N LEU A 93 5.12 4.73 16.77
CA LEU A 93 4.40 3.48 16.91
C LEU A 93 5.23 2.51 17.75
N ASN A 94 4.65 2.02 18.86
CA ASN A 94 5.28 0.99 19.69
C ASN A 94 4.90 -0.40 19.15
N ILE A 95 5.87 -1.11 18.58
CA ILE A 95 5.64 -2.39 17.90
C ILE A 95 5.90 -3.54 18.86
N LYS A 96 4.85 -4.35 19.11
CA LYS A 96 4.84 -5.47 20.07
C LYS A 96 5.13 -6.83 19.45
N VAL A 97 5.38 -6.89 18.17
CA VAL A 97 5.66 -8.11 17.41
C VAL A 97 6.98 -7.99 16.63
N ASN A 98 7.41 -9.06 15.98
CA ASN A 98 8.65 -9.03 15.23
C ASN A 98 8.57 -8.04 14.04
N TYR A 99 9.25 -6.92 14.19
CA TYR A 99 9.32 -5.85 13.18
C TYR A 99 9.70 -6.33 11.78
N LYS A 100 10.60 -7.32 11.69
CA LYS A 100 11.09 -7.82 10.40
C LYS A 100 9.99 -8.50 9.58
N GLN A 101 8.98 -9.07 10.23
CA GLN A 101 7.88 -9.80 9.60
C GLN A 101 6.70 -8.92 9.17
N ILE A 102 6.64 -7.66 9.63
CA ILE A 102 5.53 -6.77 9.29
C ILE A 102 5.76 -6.17 7.90
N GLY A 103 4.75 -6.18 7.05
CA GLY A 103 4.74 -5.45 5.78
C GLY A 103 4.81 -3.93 5.99
N SER A 104 5.46 -3.22 5.09
CA SER A 104 5.56 -1.76 5.15
C SER A 104 4.22 -1.07 4.97
N ASP A 105 3.33 -1.65 4.18
CA ASP A 105 1.93 -1.26 3.96
C ASP A 105 1.12 -1.30 5.26
N ARG A 106 1.22 -2.39 6.03
CA ARG A 106 0.56 -2.54 7.32
C ARG A 106 1.03 -1.49 8.34
N LEU A 107 2.32 -1.19 8.36
CA LEU A 107 2.87 -0.10 9.18
C LEU A 107 2.35 1.27 8.73
N ALA A 108 2.21 1.50 7.43
CA ALA A 108 1.63 2.74 6.91
C ALA A 108 0.17 2.91 7.35
N ASN A 109 -0.63 1.84 7.24
CA ASN A 109 -2.01 1.81 7.69
C ASN A 109 -2.11 2.10 9.19
N ALA A 110 -1.29 1.44 10.01
CA ALA A 110 -1.24 1.66 11.46
C ALA A 110 -0.93 3.12 11.81
N ILE A 111 0.11 3.70 11.20
CA ILE A 111 0.51 5.10 11.44
C ILE A 111 -0.59 6.09 11.02
N SER A 112 -1.41 5.75 10.02
CA SER A 112 -2.44 6.65 9.51
C SER A 112 -3.59 6.90 10.49
N VAL A 113 -3.85 5.97 11.42
CA VAL A 113 -4.98 6.02 12.36
C VAL A 113 -4.55 6.18 13.82
N ILE A 114 -3.24 6.07 14.09
CA ILE A 114 -2.71 6.08 15.46
C ILE A 114 -3.10 7.34 16.22
N ASN A 115 -3.59 7.16 17.43
CA ASN A 115 -3.77 8.20 18.45
C ASN A 115 -3.69 7.60 19.86
N ASP A 116 -3.62 8.45 20.89
CA ASP A 116 -3.45 8.02 22.28
C ASP A 116 -4.76 7.58 22.95
N LYS A 117 -5.90 7.73 22.29
CA LYS A 117 -7.22 7.56 22.88
C LYS A 117 -7.90 6.27 22.47
N ASP A 118 -7.88 5.97 21.16
CA ASP A 118 -8.71 4.94 20.58
C ASP A 118 -7.93 3.66 20.28
N ASN A 119 -8.67 2.57 20.17
CA ASN A 119 -8.19 1.28 19.69
C ASN A 119 -8.76 1.02 18.30
N PHE A 120 -7.99 0.37 17.44
CA PHE A 120 -8.39 0.13 16.05
C PHE A 120 -8.17 -1.33 15.65
N ILE A 121 -9.11 -1.84 14.86
CA ILE A 121 -8.88 -2.98 13.98
C ILE A 121 -8.89 -2.43 12.56
N ILE A 122 -7.76 -2.53 11.87
CA ILE A 122 -7.59 -2.01 10.52
C ILE A 122 -7.77 -3.16 9.55
N LEU A 123 -8.72 -3.01 8.62
CA LEU A 123 -8.95 -3.97 7.54
C LEU A 123 -8.43 -3.38 6.24
N ASP A 124 -7.57 -4.14 5.56
CA ASP A 124 -7.07 -3.79 4.23
C ASP A 124 -7.42 -4.91 3.25
N PHE A 125 -8.21 -4.57 2.23
CA PHE A 125 -8.69 -5.49 1.21
C PHE A 125 -7.87 -5.34 -0.08
N GLY A 126 -6.90 -6.23 -0.27
CA GLY A 126 -6.04 -6.28 -1.44
C GLY A 126 -5.90 -7.68 -2.03
N THR A 127 -4.71 -8.01 -2.53
CA THR A 127 -4.33 -9.37 -2.92
C THR A 127 -4.41 -10.33 -1.74
N ALA A 128 -4.06 -9.86 -0.55
CA ALA A 128 -4.40 -10.46 0.74
C ALA A 128 -5.40 -9.55 1.46
N THR A 129 -6.18 -10.11 2.37
CA THR A 129 -6.96 -9.35 3.36
C THR A 129 -6.17 -9.35 4.65
N THR A 130 -5.83 -8.17 5.17
CA THR A 130 -5.13 -8.07 6.45
C THR A 130 -6.02 -7.45 7.52
N PHE A 131 -5.84 -7.93 8.74
CA PHE A 131 -6.47 -7.39 9.95
C PHE A 131 -5.36 -7.00 10.90
N ASP A 132 -5.23 -5.72 11.21
CA ASP A 132 -4.19 -5.20 12.09
C ASP A 132 -4.80 -4.63 13.36
N VAL A 133 -4.23 -4.97 14.52
CA VAL A 133 -4.71 -4.52 15.81
C VAL A 133 -3.81 -3.44 16.36
N LEU A 134 -4.42 -2.29 16.63
CA LEU A 134 -3.82 -1.18 17.36
C LEU A 134 -4.56 -0.97 18.69
N ILE A 135 -3.81 -0.91 19.79
CA ILE A 135 -4.32 -0.49 21.09
C ILE A 135 -3.56 0.77 21.48
N LYS A 136 -4.23 1.92 21.35
CA LYS A 136 -3.59 3.24 21.46
C LYS A 136 -2.39 3.32 20.49
N ASN A 137 -1.19 3.62 21.01
CA ASN A 137 0.06 3.70 20.23
C ASN A 137 0.79 2.35 20.08
N ASN A 138 0.16 1.23 20.44
CA ASN A 138 0.80 -0.09 20.38
C ASN A 138 0.23 -0.91 19.21
N TYR A 139 1.11 -1.33 18.32
CA TYR A 139 0.80 -2.28 17.26
C TYR A 139 1.03 -3.70 17.74
N TRP A 140 -0.06 -4.45 17.85
CA TRP A 140 -0.06 -5.83 18.38
C TRP A 140 0.04 -6.91 17.31
N GLY A 141 0.20 -6.50 16.06
CA GLY A 141 0.20 -7.43 14.93
C GLY A 141 -1.19 -7.63 14.34
N GLY A 142 -1.42 -8.79 13.78
CA GLY A 142 -2.71 -9.09 13.16
C GLY A 142 -2.66 -10.36 12.32
N VAL A 143 -3.72 -10.60 11.55
CA VAL A 143 -3.94 -11.77 10.72
C VAL A 143 -3.80 -11.41 9.24
N ILE A 144 -3.33 -12.35 8.44
CA ILE A 144 -3.32 -12.26 6.98
C ILE A 144 -4.16 -13.42 6.44
N ALA A 145 -5.18 -13.09 5.68
CA ALA A 145 -6.04 -14.05 4.98
C ALA A 145 -5.92 -13.84 3.46
N PRO A 146 -6.29 -14.82 2.65
CA PRO A 146 -6.38 -14.62 1.21
C PRO A 146 -7.35 -13.48 0.88
N GLY A 147 -7.02 -12.65 -0.12
CA GLY A 147 -7.93 -11.60 -0.58
C GLY A 147 -9.21 -12.18 -1.19
N VAL A 148 -10.29 -11.39 -1.20
CA VAL A 148 -11.62 -11.81 -1.64
C VAL A 148 -11.61 -12.45 -3.02
N LYS A 149 -10.93 -11.81 -3.99
CA LYS A 149 -10.82 -12.34 -5.37
C LYS A 149 -10.02 -13.64 -5.42
N LEU A 150 -8.96 -13.75 -4.63
CA LEU A 150 -8.14 -14.97 -4.56
C LEU A 150 -8.93 -16.11 -3.94
N SER A 151 -9.63 -15.85 -2.84
CA SER A 151 -10.50 -16.82 -2.16
C SER A 151 -11.58 -17.34 -3.11
N LEU A 152 -12.27 -16.43 -3.81
CA LEU A 152 -13.32 -16.80 -4.75
C LEU A 152 -12.78 -17.64 -5.91
N ASN A 153 -11.67 -17.23 -6.52
CA ASN A 153 -11.05 -18.01 -7.60
C ASN A 153 -10.60 -19.39 -7.14
N THR A 154 -10.05 -19.50 -5.93
CA THR A 154 -9.66 -20.80 -5.36
C THR A 154 -10.87 -21.69 -5.11
N LEU A 155 -11.95 -21.11 -4.59
CA LEU A 155 -13.19 -21.82 -4.33
C LEU A 155 -13.81 -22.39 -5.63
N VAL A 156 -13.96 -21.53 -6.65
CA VAL A 156 -14.47 -21.93 -7.97
C VAL A 156 -13.62 -23.01 -8.61
N ASN A 157 -12.28 -22.92 -8.49
CA ASN A 157 -11.36 -23.88 -9.11
C ASN A 157 -11.28 -25.23 -8.34
N LYS A 158 -11.66 -25.28 -7.08
CA LYS A 158 -11.53 -26.47 -6.23
C LYS A 158 -12.86 -27.15 -5.91
N ALA A 159 -13.97 -26.43 -5.95
CA ALA A 159 -15.28 -26.97 -5.62
C ALA A 159 -16.09 -27.21 -6.90
N THR A 160 -16.25 -28.47 -7.27
CA THR A 160 -16.85 -28.92 -8.54
C THR A 160 -18.28 -28.39 -8.78
N LEU A 161 -19.06 -28.17 -7.72
CA LEU A 161 -20.42 -27.69 -7.82
C LEU A 161 -20.61 -26.18 -7.74
N ILE A 162 -19.51 -25.41 -7.54
CA ILE A 162 -19.61 -23.97 -7.48
C ILE A 162 -19.38 -23.36 -8.87
N PRO A 163 -20.38 -22.68 -9.44
CA PRO A 163 -20.25 -22.06 -10.77
C PRO A 163 -19.31 -20.87 -10.70
N ASN A 164 -18.90 -20.39 -11.87
CA ASN A 164 -18.10 -19.17 -11.97
C ASN A 164 -18.91 -17.95 -11.49
N ILE A 165 -18.51 -17.37 -10.37
CA ILE A 165 -19.23 -16.29 -9.71
C ILE A 165 -18.49 -14.97 -9.92
N ASN A 166 -19.19 -13.96 -10.40
CA ASN A 166 -18.69 -12.59 -10.45
C ASN A 166 -19.16 -11.83 -9.20
N LEU A 167 -18.22 -11.15 -8.52
CA LEU A 167 -18.57 -10.27 -7.40
C LEU A 167 -19.44 -9.12 -7.91
N LYS A 168 -20.68 -9.06 -7.43
CA LYS A 168 -21.62 -7.98 -7.68
C LYS A 168 -22.02 -7.34 -6.37
N LYS A 169 -22.35 -6.04 -6.41
CA LYS A 169 -22.97 -5.39 -5.26
C LYS A 169 -24.34 -6.01 -5.03
N THR A 170 -24.59 -6.50 -3.82
CA THR A 170 -25.86 -7.06 -3.40
C THR A 170 -26.50 -6.18 -2.34
N ASN A 171 -27.82 -6.12 -2.32
CA ASN A 171 -28.59 -5.40 -1.28
C ASN A 171 -28.91 -6.31 -0.09
N LYS A 172 -28.69 -7.63 -0.21
CA LYS A 172 -28.92 -8.63 0.83
C LYS A 172 -27.61 -9.30 1.20
N VAL A 173 -27.38 -9.51 2.49
CA VAL A 173 -26.20 -10.22 3.02
C VAL A 173 -26.35 -11.73 2.85
N VAL A 174 -27.57 -12.23 2.98
CA VAL A 174 -27.91 -13.65 2.79
C VAL A 174 -28.64 -13.79 1.47
N GLY A 175 -28.12 -14.66 0.59
CA GLY A 175 -28.78 -15.03 -0.66
C GLY A 175 -30.09 -15.81 -0.39
N SER A 176 -31.07 -15.67 -1.29
CA SER A 176 -32.34 -16.33 -1.24
C SER A 176 -32.59 -17.27 -2.43
N ASN A 177 -31.50 -17.70 -3.08
CA ASN A 177 -31.55 -18.64 -4.22
C ASN A 177 -31.35 -20.05 -3.75
#